data_b553a43872c3f5a89cf9b619a1f27090
#
_entry.id   b553a43872c3f5a89cf9b619a1f27090
#
_cell.length_a   1.000
_cell.length_b   1.000
_cell.length_c   1.000
_cell.angle_alpha   90.00
_cell.angle_beta   90.00
_cell.angle_gamma   90.00
#
_symmetry.space_group_name_H-M   'P 1'
#
loop_
_entity.id
_entity.type
_entity.pdbx_description
1 polymer ?
#
loop_
_entity_poly.entity_id
_entity_poly.type
_entity_poly.pdbx_seq_one_letter_code
_entity_poly.pdbx_strand_id
1 'polypeptide(L)'
;MLLLTGIASPRQLSEDLKPLVKSITPMAFADHHHFTQKDLLRLSATFEAMPSPKVIITTEKDATRLNDAGELGDELRKAFYVIPVNIKFMLEQEDLFNQNIIGYVRKNSRNSILAKAKDVHQSKDGNRSGDRPRTISFRNN
;
A
#
# COMPACT_ATOMS: atom_id res chain seq x y z
N MET A 1 -10.60 20.32 -6.83
CA MET A 1 -9.84 19.19 -6.25
C MET A 1 -8.98 18.56 -7.32
N LEU A 2 -7.72 18.22 -7.03
CA LEU A 2 -6.85 17.39 -7.87
C LEU A 2 -7.00 15.93 -7.42
N LEU A 3 -7.31 15.02 -8.34
CA LEU A 3 -7.41 13.59 -8.06
C LEU A 3 -6.22 12.87 -8.68
N LEU A 4 -5.26 12.45 -7.84
CA LEU A 4 -4.06 11.71 -8.25
C LEU A 4 -4.29 10.22 -8.05
N THR A 5 -4.16 9.43 -9.12
CA THR A 5 -4.39 7.98 -9.07
C THR A 5 -3.45 7.22 -9.99
N GLY A 6 -2.92 6.09 -9.48
CA GLY A 6 -2.19 5.06 -10.23
C GLY A 6 -2.83 3.68 -10.06
N ILE A 7 -4.16 3.62 -10.21
CA ILE A 7 -4.98 2.41 -10.09
C ILE A 7 -5.60 2.03 -11.44
N ALA A 8 -5.96 0.76 -11.61
CA ALA A 8 -6.48 0.24 -12.86
C ALA A 8 -7.80 0.89 -13.33
N SER A 9 -8.65 1.33 -12.39
CA SER A 9 -9.97 1.89 -12.71
C SER A 9 -10.28 3.15 -11.89
N PRO A 10 -9.68 4.32 -12.22
CA PRO A 10 -9.89 5.57 -11.49
C PRO A 10 -11.26 6.20 -11.73
N ARG A 11 -11.99 5.73 -12.76
CA ARG A 11 -13.26 6.32 -13.17
C ARG A 11 -14.31 6.26 -12.06
N GLN A 12 -14.49 5.08 -11.44
CA GLN A 12 -15.47 4.90 -10.37
C GLN A 12 -15.19 5.85 -9.21
N LEU A 13 -13.93 5.91 -8.75
CA LEU A 13 -13.54 6.83 -7.69
C LEU A 13 -13.82 8.29 -8.05
N SER A 14 -13.57 8.68 -9.30
CA SER A 14 -13.89 10.02 -9.77
C SER A 14 -15.40 10.31 -9.75
N GLU A 15 -16.24 9.35 -10.18
CA GLU A 15 -17.70 9.50 -10.13
C GLU A 15 -18.21 9.62 -8.69
N ASP A 16 -17.69 8.82 -7.78
CA ASP A 16 -18.08 8.83 -6.36
C ASP A 16 -17.71 10.17 -5.66
N LEU A 17 -16.63 10.81 -6.11
CA LEU A 17 -16.16 12.08 -5.56
C LEU A 17 -16.84 13.32 -6.17
N LYS A 18 -17.42 13.23 -7.37
CA LYS A 18 -18.07 14.38 -8.05
C LYS A 18 -19.11 15.11 -7.19
N PRO A 19 -20.00 14.42 -6.45
CA PRO A 19 -21.00 15.12 -5.64
C PRO A 19 -20.42 15.93 -4.48
N LEU A 20 -19.17 15.63 -4.08
CA LEU A 20 -18.53 16.23 -2.90
C LEU A 20 -17.69 17.47 -3.23
N VAL A 21 -17.44 17.75 -4.51
CA VAL A 21 -16.52 18.81 -4.94
C VAL A 21 -17.06 19.60 -6.13
N LYS A 22 -16.64 20.87 -6.25
CA LYS A 22 -17.05 21.72 -7.37
C LYS A 22 -16.47 21.27 -8.71
N SER A 23 -15.25 20.78 -8.70
CA SER A 23 -14.54 20.32 -9.91
C SER A 23 -13.45 19.33 -9.56
N ILE A 24 -13.18 18.40 -10.48
CA ILE A 24 -12.08 17.44 -10.39
C ILE A 24 -11.11 17.70 -11.53
N THR A 25 -9.84 17.89 -11.18
CA THR A 25 -8.73 17.85 -12.13
C THR A 25 -8.06 16.48 -12.02
N PRO A 26 -8.25 15.57 -12.97
CA PRO A 26 -7.67 14.24 -12.88
C PRO A 26 -6.19 14.27 -13.24
N MET A 27 -5.36 13.59 -12.44
CA MET A 27 -3.98 13.25 -12.74
C MET A 27 -3.84 11.73 -12.61
N ALA A 28 -4.21 11.02 -13.68
CA ALA A 28 -4.20 9.58 -13.73
C ALA A 28 -2.89 9.05 -14.32
N PHE A 29 -2.36 8.02 -13.69
CA PHE A 29 -1.20 7.24 -14.13
C PHE A 29 -1.63 5.79 -14.39
N ALA A 30 -0.77 5.03 -15.05
CA ALA A 30 -0.98 3.61 -15.26
C ALA A 30 -1.02 2.87 -13.90
N ASP A 31 -1.71 1.73 -13.85
CA ASP A 31 -1.65 0.88 -12.66
C ASP A 31 -0.21 0.44 -12.40
N HIS A 32 0.14 0.34 -11.13
CA HIS A 32 1.51 0.06 -10.68
C HIS A 32 2.57 1.09 -11.11
N HIS A 33 2.16 2.32 -11.45
CA HIS A 33 3.11 3.39 -11.78
C HIS A 33 4.10 3.65 -10.63
N HIS A 34 5.38 3.73 -10.97
CA HIS A 34 6.43 4.20 -10.07
C HIS A 34 6.58 5.70 -10.25
N PHE A 35 6.17 6.47 -9.24
CA PHE A 35 6.29 7.91 -9.27
C PHE A 35 7.75 8.33 -9.30
N THR A 36 8.04 9.36 -10.06
CA THR A 36 9.37 9.93 -10.24
C THR A 36 9.39 11.38 -9.79
N GLN A 37 10.57 11.95 -9.60
CA GLN A 37 10.74 13.37 -9.32
C GLN A 37 10.07 14.26 -10.39
N LYS A 38 10.07 13.83 -11.65
CA LYS A 38 9.36 14.53 -12.73
C LYS A 38 7.84 14.55 -12.52
N ASP A 39 7.27 13.47 -11.98
CA ASP A 39 5.85 13.39 -11.67
C ASP A 39 5.50 14.32 -10.50
N LEU A 40 6.37 14.40 -9.49
CA LEU A 40 6.20 15.33 -8.36
C LEU A 40 6.26 16.80 -8.82
N LEU A 41 7.17 17.15 -9.71
CA LEU A 41 7.24 18.50 -10.29
C LEU A 41 5.99 18.83 -11.10
N ARG A 42 5.50 17.89 -11.91
CA ARG A 42 4.25 18.04 -12.65
C ARG A 42 3.05 18.20 -11.71
N LEU A 43 3.00 17.41 -10.64
CA LEU A 43 1.96 17.51 -9.61
C LEU A 43 1.95 18.90 -8.96
N SER A 44 3.11 19.40 -8.53
CA SER A 44 3.26 20.73 -7.93
C SER A 44 2.79 21.81 -8.88
N ALA A 45 3.29 21.84 -10.11
CA ALA A 45 2.91 22.83 -11.10
C ALA A 45 1.40 22.81 -11.41
N THR A 46 0.81 21.60 -11.53
CA THR A 46 -0.62 21.45 -11.77
C THR A 46 -1.41 21.97 -10.58
N PHE A 47 -1.01 21.60 -9.36
CA PHE A 47 -1.69 22.05 -8.15
C PHE A 47 -1.59 23.57 -7.96
N GLU A 48 -0.43 24.16 -8.18
CA GLU A 48 -0.22 25.61 -8.08
C GLU A 48 -1.13 26.40 -9.03
N ALA A 49 -1.30 25.92 -10.26
CA ALA A 49 -2.15 26.55 -11.27
C ALA A 49 -3.66 26.49 -10.95
N MET A 50 -4.09 25.65 -9.98
CA MET A 50 -5.49 25.52 -9.63
C MET A 50 -5.96 26.66 -8.73
N PRO A 51 -7.23 27.13 -8.88
CA PRO A 51 -7.81 28.14 -7.99
C PRO A 51 -8.03 27.60 -6.58
N SER A 52 -7.90 28.46 -5.58
CA SER A 52 -8.23 28.17 -4.18
C SER A 52 -9.74 28.27 -3.93
N PRO A 53 -10.29 27.52 -2.95
CA PRO A 53 -9.62 26.48 -2.14
C PRO A 53 -9.37 25.19 -2.94
N LYS A 54 -8.23 24.57 -2.72
CA LYS A 54 -7.79 23.38 -3.46
C LYS A 54 -7.17 22.33 -2.56
N VAL A 55 -7.41 21.06 -2.88
CA VAL A 55 -6.88 19.88 -2.18
C VAL A 55 -6.43 18.83 -3.20
N ILE A 56 -5.56 17.93 -2.76
CA ILE A 56 -5.15 16.74 -3.50
C ILE A 56 -5.75 15.54 -2.82
N ILE A 57 -6.44 14.70 -3.59
CA ILE A 57 -6.95 13.42 -3.12
C ILE A 57 -6.19 12.30 -3.81
N THR A 58 -5.79 11.29 -3.06
CA THR A 58 -5.13 10.09 -3.58
C THR A 58 -5.56 8.84 -2.80
N THR A 59 -5.19 7.65 -3.29
CA THR A 59 -5.43 6.38 -2.60
C THR A 59 -4.29 6.06 -1.63
N GLU A 60 -4.53 5.19 -0.63
CA GLU A 60 -3.47 4.72 0.28
C GLU A 60 -2.30 4.06 -0.47
N LYS A 61 -2.64 3.26 -1.49
CA LYS A 61 -1.66 2.60 -2.36
C LYS A 61 -0.74 3.61 -3.05
N ASP A 62 -1.30 4.68 -3.59
CA ASP A 62 -0.54 5.70 -4.31
C ASP A 62 0.20 6.64 -3.36
N ALA A 63 -0.38 6.96 -2.20
CA ALA A 63 0.28 7.74 -1.16
C ALA A 63 1.58 7.08 -0.68
N THR A 64 1.55 5.75 -0.46
CA THR A 64 2.75 4.99 -0.10
C THR A 64 3.82 5.07 -1.18
N ARG A 65 3.45 4.94 -2.45
CA ARG A 65 4.38 5.03 -3.59
C ARG A 65 4.95 6.43 -3.81
N LEU A 66 4.15 7.47 -3.54
CA LEU A 66 4.61 8.85 -3.63
C LEU A 66 5.73 9.16 -2.63
N ASN A 67 5.71 8.56 -1.44
CA ASN A 67 6.77 8.71 -0.44
C ASN A 67 8.12 8.17 -0.95
N ASP A 68 8.11 7.19 -1.83
CA ASP A 68 9.32 6.60 -2.42
C ASP A 68 9.88 7.45 -3.60
N ALA A 69 9.09 8.38 -4.14
CA ALA A 69 9.44 9.16 -5.32
C ALA A 69 10.33 10.38 -5.04
N GLY A 70 10.43 10.79 -3.78
CA GLY A 70 11.21 11.96 -3.35
C GLY A 70 10.46 12.82 -2.34
N GLU A 71 11.05 13.96 -2.01
CA GLU A 71 10.46 14.89 -1.05
C GLU A 71 9.39 15.77 -1.70
N LEU A 72 8.21 15.80 -1.08
CA LEU A 72 7.15 16.75 -1.35
C LEU A 72 7.37 17.99 -0.47
N GLY A 73 7.28 19.17 -1.04
CA GLY A 73 7.30 20.41 -0.26
C GLY A 73 6.18 20.45 0.79
N ASP A 74 6.43 21.09 1.92
CA ASP A 74 5.51 21.09 3.07
C ASP A 74 4.10 21.60 2.74
N GLU A 75 3.99 22.64 1.91
CA GLU A 75 2.71 23.19 1.50
C GLU A 75 1.90 22.21 0.63
N LEU A 76 2.59 21.48 -0.27
CA LEU A 76 1.95 20.46 -1.08
C LEU A 76 1.51 19.29 -0.20
N ARG A 77 2.36 18.86 0.73
CA ARG A 77 2.07 17.77 1.68
C ARG A 77 0.84 18.05 2.54
N LYS A 78 0.67 19.28 3.04
CA LYS A 78 -0.52 19.70 3.82
C LYS A 78 -1.83 19.64 3.01
N ALA A 79 -1.74 19.74 1.70
CA ALA A 79 -2.91 19.69 0.81
C ALA A 79 -3.37 18.27 0.47
N PHE A 80 -2.61 17.24 0.85
CA PHE A 80 -2.95 15.84 0.58
C PHE A 80 -3.96 15.27 1.57
N TYR A 81 -4.94 14.57 1.01
CA TYR A 81 -5.88 13.72 1.73
C TYR A 81 -5.87 12.34 1.08
N VAL A 82 -5.78 11.32 1.92
CA VAL A 82 -5.71 9.93 1.49
C VAL A 82 -7.04 9.26 1.73
N ILE A 83 -7.57 8.58 0.72
CA ILE A 83 -8.80 7.80 0.84
C ILE A 83 -8.42 6.39 1.29
N PRO A 84 -8.88 5.95 2.48
CA PRO A 84 -8.68 4.59 2.94
C PRO A 84 -9.56 3.61 2.14
N VAL A 85 -9.07 2.38 1.99
CA VAL A 85 -9.84 1.29 1.38
C VAL A 85 -10.30 0.32 2.45
N ASN A 86 -11.61 0.21 2.63
CA ASN A 86 -12.21 -0.79 3.49
C ASN A 86 -12.81 -1.92 2.67
N ILE A 87 -12.42 -3.15 2.99
CA ILE A 87 -13.00 -4.36 2.40
C ILE A 87 -14.21 -4.77 3.23
N LYS A 88 -15.38 -4.86 2.60
CA LYS A 88 -16.58 -5.43 3.21
C LYS A 88 -16.92 -6.75 2.55
N PHE A 89 -17.07 -7.78 3.34
CA PHE A 89 -17.52 -9.08 2.85
C PHE A 89 -19.02 -9.02 2.57
N MET A 90 -19.41 -9.52 1.41
CA MET A 90 -20.82 -9.71 1.09
C MET A 90 -21.38 -10.91 1.86
N LEU A 91 -22.69 -10.91 2.11
CA LEU A 91 -23.41 -12.04 2.74
C LEU A 91 -22.85 -12.45 4.11
N GLU A 92 -22.30 -11.50 4.87
CA GLU A 92 -21.77 -11.73 6.22
C GLU A 92 -20.71 -12.85 6.29
N GLN A 93 -19.96 -13.06 5.21
CA GLN A 93 -18.99 -14.15 5.10
C GLN A 93 -17.59 -13.83 5.67
N GLU A 94 -17.43 -12.71 6.35
CA GLU A 94 -16.16 -12.28 6.93
C GLU A 94 -15.58 -13.33 7.90
N ASP A 95 -16.41 -13.84 8.81
CA ASP A 95 -15.98 -14.83 9.81
C ASP A 95 -15.54 -16.14 9.14
N LEU A 96 -16.26 -16.60 8.13
CA LEU A 96 -15.92 -17.81 7.39
C LEU A 96 -14.58 -17.63 6.64
N PHE A 97 -14.39 -16.48 6.00
CA PHE A 97 -13.14 -16.16 5.33
C PHE A 97 -11.97 -16.13 6.33
N ASN A 98 -12.13 -15.42 7.43
CA ASN A 98 -11.11 -15.31 8.46
C ASN A 98 -10.74 -16.66 9.06
N GLN A 99 -11.73 -17.51 9.36
CA GLN A 99 -11.50 -18.87 9.84
C GLN A 99 -10.70 -19.72 8.84
N ASN A 100 -11.02 -19.63 7.56
CA ASN A 100 -10.31 -20.34 6.50
C ASN A 100 -8.85 -19.90 6.40
N ILE A 101 -8.60 -18.59 6.38
CA ILE A 101 -7.23 -18.03 6.33
C ILE A 101 -6.42 -18.41 7.58
N ILE A 102 -6.99 -18.22 8.77
CA ILE A 102 -6.32 -18.56 10.03
C ILE A 102 -6.04 -20.08 10.09
N GLY A 103 -7.01 -20.90 9.68
CA GLY A 103 -6.85 -22.35 9.60
C GLY A 103 -5.72 -22.76 8.67
N TYR A 104 -5.64 -22.17 7.48
CA TYR A 104 -4.58 -22.39 6.51
C TYR A 104 -3.20 -22.01 7.06
N VAL A 105 -3.08 -20.83 7.63
CA VAL A 105 -1.82 -20.34 8.23
C VAL A 105 -1.36 -21.24 9.36
N ARG A 106 -2.25 -21.63 10.27
CA ARG A 106 -1.93 -22.53 11.41
C ARG A 106 -1.45 -23.91 10.92
N LYS A 107 -2.10 -24.46 9.90
CA LYS A 107 -1.72 -25.76 9.32
C LYS A 107 -0.34 -25.70 8.67
N ASN A 108 -0.08 -24.67 7.89
CA ASN A 108 1.19 -24.53 7.19
C ASN A 108 2.35 -24.11 8.10
N SER A 109 2.09 -23.30 9.11
CA SER A 109 3.09 -22.94 10.11
C SER A 109 3.57 -24.18 10.90
N ARG A 110 2.66 -25.06 11.31
CA ARG A 110 3.01 -26.33 11.96
C ARG A 110 3.81 -27.24 11.04
N ASN A 111 3.43 -27.36 9.79
CA ASN A 111 4.15 -28.15 8.79
C ASN A 111 5.57 -27.60 8.55
N SER A 112 5.75 -26.29 8.52
CA SER A 112 7.06 -25.64 8.39
C SER A 112 7.97 -25.92 9.59
N ILE A 113 7.43 -25.94 10.81
CA ILE A 113 8.20 -26.29 12.03
C ILE A 113 8.62 -27.76 12.01
N LEU A 114 7.72 -28.67 11.61
CA LEU A 114 8.01 -30.09 11.49
C LEU A 114 9.02 -30.41 10.38
N ALA A 115 8.97 -29.70 9.24
CA ALA A 115 9.94 -29.82 8.18
C ALA A 115 11.34 -29.38 8.66
N LYS A 116 11.45 -28.22 9.31
CA LYS A 116 12.71 -27.74 9.89
C LYS A 116 13.27 -28.68 10.98
N ALA A 117 12.40 -29.30 11.79
CA ALA A 117 12.83 -30.27 12.80
C ALA A 117 13.38 -31.56 12.18
N LYS A 118 12.86 -32.00 11.02
CA LYS A 118 13.39 -33.18 10.28
C LYS A 118 14.76 -32.89 9.67
N ASP A 119 14.97 -31.68 9.11
CA ASP A 119 16.25 -31.28 8.52
C ASP A 119 17.37 -31.19 9.58
N VAL A 120 17.05 -30.79 10.82
CA VAL A 120 18.01 -30.73 11.93
C VAL A 120 18.44 -32.13 12.40
N HIS A 121 17.59 -33.16 12.20
CA HIS A 121 17.96 -34.55 12.57
C HIS A 121 18.78 -35.28 11.50
N GLN A 122 18.74 -34.81 10.24
CA GLN A 122 19.56 -35.40 9.16
C GLN A 122 20.95 -34.77 9.02
N SER A 123 21.22 -33.64 9.66
CA SER A 123 22.50 -32.92 9.56
C SER A 123 23.45 -33.11 10.75
N LYS A 124 23.34 -34.25 11.49
CA LYS A 124 24.25 -34.55 12.60
C LYS A 124 25.50 -35.38 12.21
N ASP A 125 25.76 -35.49 10.92
CA ASP A 125 27.07 -35.99 10.46
C ASP A 125 27.63 -35.02 9.40
N GLY A 126 28.60 -34.18 9.79
CA GLY A 126 29.42 -33.41 8.86
C GLY A 126 29.58 -31.94 9.16
N ASN A 127 30.62 -31.66 9.97
CA ASN A 127 31.57 -30.54 9.91
C ASN A 127 31.11 -29.08 10.09
N ARG A 128 31.84 -28.42 11.00
CA ARG A 128 31.76 -27.04 11.46
C ARG A 128 32.06 -26.01 10.36
N SER A 129 31.24 -24.97 10.22
CA SER A 129 31.74 -23.58 10.27
C SER A 129 30.54 -22.61 10.35
N GLY A 130 30.73 -21.52 11.10
CA GLY A 130 29.66 -20.67 11.60
C GLY A 130 29.07 -19.74 10.55
N ASP A 131 27.78 -19.51 10.71
CA ASP A 131 27.20 -18.20 10.52
C ASP A 131 25.86 -18.12 11.31
N ARG A 132 25.69 -17.05 12.09
CA ARG A 132 24.50 -16.88 12.92
C ARG A 132 23.45 -16.11 12.12
N PRO A 133 22.19 -16.59 12.03
CA PRO A 133 21.14 -15.80 11.40
C PRO A 133 20.78 -14.58 12.26
N ARG A 134 20.72 -13.42 11.62
CA ARG A 134 20.26 -12.16 12.25
C ARG A 134 18.76 -12.21 12.51
N THR A 135 18.39 -12.08 13.76
CA THR A 135 16.99 -11.95 14.20
C THR A 135 16.49 -10.54 13.89
N ILE A 136 15.44 -10.42 13.08
CA ILE A 136 14.74 -9.16 12.86
C ILE A 136 13.63 -9.08 13.92
N SER A 137 13.77 -8.14 14.86
CA SER A 137 12.72 -7.85 15.85
C SER A 137 11.84 -6.71 15.34
N PHE A 138 10.55 -6.96 15.19
CA PHE A 138 9.56 -5.91 14.99
C PHE A 138 9.19 -5.34 16.36
N ARG A 139 9.42 -4.04 16.57
CA ARG A 139 8.87 -3.30 17.70
C ARG A 139 7.53 -2.72 17.28
N ASN A 140 6.48 -3.12 17.99
CA ASN A 140 5.20 -2.41 17.97
C ASN A 140 5.34 -1.14 18.80
N ASN A 141 4.95 -0.03 18.20
CA ASN A 141 4.48 1.16 18.89
C ASN A 141 3.04 1.38 18.51
#